data_aa4800c113a44ef8382fe0f9955a439e
#
_entry.id   aa4800c113a44ef8382fe0f9955a439e
#
_cell.length_a   1.000
_cell.length_b   1.000
_cell.length_c   1.000
_cell.angle_alpha   90.00
_cell.angle_beta   90.00
_cell.angle_gamma   90.00
#
_symmetry.space_group_name_H-M   'P 1'
#
loop_
_entity.id
_entity.type
_entity.pdbx_description
1 polymer ?
#
loop_
_entity_poly.entity_id
_entity_poly.type
_entity_poly.pdbx_seq_one_letter_code
_entity_poly.pdbx_strand_id
1 'polypeptide(L)'
;MKKLILTLSAFSSLVFAQDVAPVNNQLYIKECGSCHFPYQAGLLPANAWNKMMVNLENHFDSDASLNETDFQTLVKYLNDNSAEKNMQYKRSNKIVSSIKAGQIPDSISTTPYMIKKHKDIRKDLITQNEVKGLFNCMACHTTANKGIYGEKDINIPNFGRWKD
;
A
#
# COMPACT_ATOMS: atom_id res chain seq x y z
N MET A 1 -25.59 -53.51 -11.28
CA MET A 1 -25.33 -52.14 -11.74
C MET A 1 -24.95 -51.27 -10.50
N LYS A 2 -23.66 -51.01 -10.28
CA LYS A 2 -23.19 -50.20 -9.13
C LYS A 2 -23.20 -48.74 -9.55
N LYS A 3 -24.04 -47.91 -8.90
CA LYS A 3 -24.06 -46.46 -9.11
C LYS A 3 -22.89 -45.83 -8.38
N LEU A 4 -21.93 -45.28 -9.16
CA LEU A 4 -20.81 -44.51 -8.65
C LEU A 4 -21.31 -43.09 -8.31
N ILE A 5 -21.39 -42.75 -7.03
CA ILE A 5 -21.74 -41.41 -6.57
C ILE A 5 -20.44 -40.60 -6.54
N LEU A 6 -20.29 -39.69 -7.49
CA LEU A 6 -19.16 -38.73 -7.53
C LEU A 6 -19.52 -37.57 -6.58
N THR A 7 -18.90 -37.53 -5.39
CA THR A 7 -19.02 -36.40 -4.48
C THR A 7 -18.11 -35.31 -4.94
N LEU A 8 -18.68 -34.24 -5.49
CA LEU A 8 -17.98 -33.02 -5.88
C LEU A 8 -17.70 -32.21 -4.61
N SER A 9 -16.47 -32.32 -4.06
CA SER A 9 -16.02 -31.47 -2.94
C SER A 9 -15.77 -30.05 -3.46
N ALA A 10 -16.70 -29.14 -3.21
CA ALA A 10 -16.49 -27.71 -3.44
C ALA A 10 -15.48 -27.19 -2.42
N PHE A 11 -14.24 -27.00 -2.84
CA PHE A 11 -13.25 -26.24 -2.08
C PHE A 11 -13.65 -24.76 -2.13
N SER A 12 -14.36 -24.30 -1.11
CA SER A 12 -14.61 -22.87 -0.90
C SER A 12 -13.31 -22.22 -0.43
N SER A 13 -12.51 -21.69 -1.36
CA SER A 13 -11.39 -20.82 -1.03
C SER A 13 -11.96 -19.53 -0.45
N LEU A 14 -11.69 -19.28 0.84
CA LEU A 14 -11.94 -17.99 1.49
C LEU A 14 -11.04 -16.95 0.82
N VAL A 15 -11.56 -16.28 -0.20
CA VAL A 15 -10.93 -15.10 -0.80
C VAL A 15 -11.09 -13.97 0.22
N PHE A 16 -10.06 -13.71 0.99
CA PHE A 16 -10.00 -12.48 1.78
C PHE A 16 -10.01 -11.31 0.79
N ALA A 17 -11.06 -10.48 0.86
CA ALA A 17 -11.16 -9.31 0.01
C ALA A 17 -10.00 -8.36 0.34
N GLN A 18 -9.03 -8.24 -0.56
CA GLN A 18 -7.92 -7.31 -0.44
C GLN A 18 -8.43 -5.87 -0.59
N ASP A 19 -7.92 -4.98 0.25
CA ASP A 19 -8.26 -3.54 0.18
C ASP A 19 -7.48 -2.82 -0.94
N VAL A 20 -6.32 -3.37 -1.33
CA VAL A 20 -5.46 -2.93 -2.43
C VAL A 20 -4.76 -4.15 -3.03
N ALA A 21 -4.40 -4.12 -4.32
CA ALA A 21 -3.64 -5.18 -4.96
C ALA A 21 -2.30 -5.43 -4.24
N PRO A 22 -1.96 -6.66 -3.86
CA PRO A 22 -0.70 -6.95 -3.20
C PRO A 22 0.48 -6.75 -4.16
N VAL A 23 1.66 -6.51 -3.61
CA VAL A 23 2.89 -6.42 -4.39
C VAL A 23 3.35 -7.83 -4.77
N ASN A 24 3.58 -8.05 -6.08
CA ASN A 24 4.07 -9.31 -6.62
C ASN A 24 5.28 -9.15 -7.56
N ASN A 25 5.76 -7.92 -7.78
CA ASN A 25 6.91 -7.62 -8.63
C ASN A 25 8.20 -7.78 -7.82
N GLN A 26 9.04 -8.76 -8.21
CA GLN A 26 10.27 -9.09 -7.47
C GLN A 26 11.32 -7.98 -7.54
N LEU A 27 11.44 -7.28 -8.68
CA LEU A 27 12.35 -6.15 -8.81
C LEU A 27 11.93 -5.00 -7.89
N TYR A 28 10.63 -4.67 -7.85
CA TYR A 28 10.09 -3.65 -6.96
C TYR A 28 10.31 -4.01 -5.48
N ILE A 29 10.08 -5.27 -5.11
CA ILE A 29 10.32 -5.76 -3.74
C ILE A 29 11.80 -5.62 -3.39
N LYS A 30 12.70 -5.99 -4.30
CA LYS A 30 14.15 -5.93 -4.09
C LYS A 30 14.63 -4.49 -3.92
N GLU A 31 14.30 -3.62 -4.86
CA GLU A 31 14.84 -2.26 -4.92
C GLU A 31 14.17 -1.33 -3.89
N CYS A 32 12.84 -1.27 -3.87
CA CYS A 32 12.11 -0.39 -2.95
C CYS A 32 11.90 -1.01 -1.56
N GLY A 33 11.88 -2.33 -1.46
CA GLY A 33 11.72 -3.06 -0.20
C GLY A 33 12.98 -3.19 0.65
N SER A 34 14.13 -2.74 0.15
CA SER A 34 15.43 -2.84 0.86
C SER A 34 15.52 -1.91 2.08
N CYS A 35 14.82 -0.78 2.08
CA CYS A 35 14.87 0.23 3.14
C CYS A 35 13.59 0.29 3.97
N HIS A 36 12.43 0.09 3.35
CA HIS A 36 11.13 0.12 4.01
C HIS A 36 10.17 -0.86 3.34
N PHE A 37 8.98 -1.00 3.89
CA PHE A 37 7.90 -1.80 3.31
C PHE A 37 7.62 -1.39 1.85
N PRO A 38 7.66 -2.32 0.87
CA PRO A 38 7.34 -2.03 -0.52
C PRO A 38 5.85 -1.76 -0.66
N TYR A 39 5.47 -0.48 -0.69
CA TYR A 39 4.08 -0.08 -0.73
C TYR A 39 3.38 -0.56 -2.00
N GLN A 40 2.11 -0.93 -1.88
CA GLN A 40 1.32 -1.29 -3.05
C GLN A 40 1.17 -0.09 -4.00
N ALA A 41 1.42 -0.31 -5.28
CA ALA A 41 1.32 0.73 -6.31
C ALA A 41 -0.07 1.39 -6.36
N GLY A 42 -1.11 0.63 -6.03
CA GLY A 42 -2.49 1.12 -5.94
C GLY A 42 -2.78 2.08 -4.77
N LEU A 43 -1.78 2.48 -3.98
CA LEU A 43 -1.90 3.48 -2.91
C LEU A 43 -1.57 4.91 -3.36
N LEU A 44 -1.12 5.11 -4.60
CA LEU A 44 -0.89 6.44 -5.18
C LEU A 44 -1.32 6.47 -6.66
N PRO A 45 -1.74 7.63 -7.19
CA PRO A 45 -1.95 7.80 -8.63
C PRO A 45 -0.62 7.85 -9.39
N ALA A 46 -0.65 7.56 -10.69
CA ALA A 46 0.52 7.49 -11.55
C ALA A 46 1.35 8.79 -11.56
N ASN A 47 0.67 9.95 -11.58
CA ASN A 47 1.36 11.25 -11.57
C ASN A 47 2.17 11.48 -10.28
N ALA A 48 1.70 10.99 -9.13
CA ALA A 48 2.42 11.07 -7.87
C ALA A 48 3.59 10.07 -7.83
N TRP A 49 3.41 8.86 -8.36
CA TRP A 49 4.51 7.92 -8.56
C TRP A 49 5.59 8.50 -9.47
N ASN A 50 5.23 9.07 -10.62
CA ASN A 50 6.18 9.68 -11.54
C ASN A 50 6.94 10.84 -10.89
N LYS A 51 6.26 11.71 -10.11
CA LYS A 51 6.91 12.75 -9.34
C LYS A 51 7.95 12.20 -8.36
N MET A 52 7.65 11.11 -7.69
CA MET A 52 8.56 10.43 -6.77
C MET A 52 9.74 9.80 -7.50
N MET A 53 9.49 9.09 -8.60
CA MET A 53 10.51 8.38 -9.35
C MET A 53 11.58 9.31 -9.94
N VAL A 54 11.22 10.49 -10.45
CA VAL A 54 12.19 11.45 -11.00
C VAL A 54 13.07 12.13 -9.94
N ASN A 55 12.82 11.88 -8.66
CA ASN A 55 13.58 12.48 -7.53
C ASN A 55 14.16 11.41 -6.60
N LEU A 56 14.52 10.24 -7.11
CA LEU A 56 15.04 9.13 -6.29
C LEU A 56 16.39 9.44 -5.64
N GLU A 57 17.22 10.29 -6.24
CA GLU A 57 18.48 10.75 -5.65
C GLU A 57 18.28 11.57 -4.36
N ASN A 58 17.08 12.11 -4.16
CA ASN A 58 16.68 12.81 -2.94
C ASN A 58 15.32 12.28 -2.43
N HIS A 59 15.25 10.97 -2.22
CA HIS A 59 14.04 10.28 -1.76
C HIS A 59 13.90 10.45 -0.24
N PHE A 60 13.22 11.52 0.19
CA PHE A 60 13.03 11.85 1.62
C PHE A 60 14.36 11.85 2.39
N ASP A 61 15.33 12.63 1.90
CA ASP A 61 16.67 12.79 2.44
C ASP A 61 17.56 11.53 2.34
N SER A 62 17.22 10.59 1.48
CA SER A 62 17.99 9.37 1.20
C SER A 62 18.19 9.19 -0.30
N ASP A 63 19.33 8.67 -0.71
CA ASP A 63 19.58 8.27 -2.09
C ASP A 63 19.01 6.86 -2.35
N ALA A 64 17.99 6.80 -3.22
CA ALA A 64 17.34 5.58 -3.70
C ALA A 64 17.52 5.42 -5.22
N SER A 65 18.59 5.99 -5.80
CA SER A 65 18.86 5.96 -7.22
C SER A 65 18.94 4.54 -7.76
N LEU A 66 18.49 4.35 -8.99
CA LEU A 66 18.47 3.09 -9.70
C LEU A 66 19.29 3.21 -11.00
N ASN A 67 19.76 2.09 -11.53
CA ASN A 67 20.22 2.07 -12.89
C ASN A 67 19.05 2.32 -13.86
N GLU A 68 19.36 2.79 -15.08
CA GLU A 68 18.34 3.21 -16.04
C GLU A 68 17.34 2.10 -16.40
N THR A 69 17.79 0.86 -16.55
CA THR A 69 16.92 -0.27 -16.92
C THR A 69 15.90 -0.57 -15.82
N ASP A 70 16.34 -0.63 -14.57
CA ASP A 70 15.48 -0.88 -13.42
C ASP A 70 14.53 0.29 -13.18
N PHE A 71 15.04 1.54 -13.35
CA PHE A 71 14.22 2.74 -13.27
C PHE A 71 13.04 2.70 -14.26
N GLN A 72 13.29 2.48 -15.54
CA GLN A 72 12.24 2.42 -16.57
C GLN A 72 11.26 1.27 -16.32
N THR A 73 11.77 0.11 -15.88
CA THR A 73 10.94 -1.05 -15.55
C THR A 73 10.01 -0.75 -14.39
N LEU A 74 10.51 -0.09 -13.34
CA LEU A 74 9.72 0.23 -12.16
C LEU A 74 8.77 1.40 -12.37
N VAL A 75 9.13 2.41 -13.15
CA VAL A 75 8.19 3.47 -13.60
C VAL A 75 7.00 2.84 -14.32
N LYS A 76 7.26 1.93 -15.27
CA LYS A 76 6.19 1.22 -15.97
C LYS A 76 5.32 0.42 -15.02
N TYR A 77 5.91 -0.36 -14.12
CA TYR A 77 5.17 -1.16 -13.13
C TYR A 77 4.27 -0.30 -12.25
N LEU A 78 4.77 0.81 -11.71
CA LEU A 78 4.03 1.73 -10.85
C LEU A 78 2.86 2.39 -11.60
N ASN A 79 3.08 2.81 -12.85
CA ASN A 79 2.04 3.39 -13.69
C ASN A 79 0.94 2.38 -14.03
N ASP A 80 1.29 1.16 -14.42
CA ASP A 80 0.34 0.11 -14.80
C ASP A 80 -0.51 -0.37 -13.60
N ASN A 81 0.03 -0.22 -12.38
CA ASN A 81 -0.60 -0.67 -11.14
C ASN A 81 -1.02 0.49 -10.22
N SER A 82 -1.04 1.72 -10.70
CA SER A 82 -1.43 2.91 -9.94
C SER A 82 -2.88 2.86 -9.43
N ALA A 83 -3.22 3.76 -8.51
CA ALA A 83 -4.53 3.75 -7.85
C ALA A 83 -5.69 3.86 -8.85
N GLU A 84 -5.59 4.72 -9.87
CA GLU A 84 -6.61 4.90 -10.89
C GLU A 84 -6.75 3.70 -11.85
N LYS A 85 -5.74 2.85 -11.95
CA LYS A 85 -5.79 1.58 -12.70
C LYS A 85 -6.38 0.44 -11.88
N ASN A 86 -6.53 0.62 -10.58
CA ASN A 86 -6.92 -0.40 -9.61
C ASN A 86 -8.16 0.00 -8.79
N MET A 87 -9.07 0.79 -9.35
CA MET A 87 -10.25 1.31 -8.64
C MET A 87 -11.27 0.25 -8.19
N GLN A 88 -11.15 -0.99 -8.65
CA GLN A 88 -11.90 -2.15 -8.13
C GLN A 88 -11.54 -2.47 -6.67
N TYR A 89 -10.35 -2.06 -6.22
CA TYR A 89 -9.95 -2.18 -4.83
C TYR A 89 -10.42 -0.99 -4.01
N LYS A 90 -10.96 -1.26 -2.83
CA LYS A 90 -11.56 -0.25 -1.95
C LYS A 90 -10.62 0.92 -1.61
N ARG A 91 -9.34 0.64 -1.30
CA ARG A 91 -8.39 1.69 -0.92
C ARG A 91 -7.97 2.54 -2.11
N SER A 92 -7.64 1.92 -3.23
CA SER A 92 -7.31 2.65 -4.46
C SER A 92 -8.43 3.60 -4.86
N ASN A 93 -9.68 3.13 -4.85
CA ASN A 93 -10.85 3.96 -5.15
C ASN A 93 -10.98 5.15 -4.18
N LYS A 94 -10.88 4.90 -2.85
CA LYS A 94 -10.98 5.96 -1.83
C LYS A 94 -9.89 7.01 -1.96
N ILE A 95 -8.66 6.59 -2.31
CA ILE A 95 -7.53 7.50 -2.52
C ILE A 95 -7.80 8.38 -3.73
N VAL A 96 -8.10 7.80 -4.90
CA VAL A 96 -8.39 8.56 -6.13
C VAL A 96 -9.53 9.54 -5.90
N SER A 97 -10.64 9.08 -5.31
CA SER A 97 -11.82 9.92 -5.04
C SER A 97 -11.57 11.06 -4.03
N SER A 98 -10.50 11.01 -3.26
CA SER A 98 -10.16 12.04 -2.29
C SER A 98 -9.28 13.16 -2.85
N ILE A 99 -8.60 12.91 -3.96
CA ILE A 99 -7.64 13.84 -4.57
C ILE A 99 -8.41 14.81 -5.47
N LYS A 100 -8.21 16.11 -5.27
CA LYS A 100 -8.82 17.15 -6.10
C LYS A 100 -8.15 17.23 -7.47
N ALA A 101 -8.89 17.70 -8.47
CA ALA A 101 -8.33 17.94 -9.80
C ALA A 101 -7.07 18.84 -9.71
N GLY A 102 -5.99 18.42 -10.37
CA GLY A 102 -4.70 19.13 -10.36
C GLY A 102 -3.85 18.92 -9.10
N GLN A 103 -4.34 18.27 -8.06
CA GLN A 103 -3.55 17.95 -6.88
C GLN A 103 -2.67 16.70 -7.14
N ILE A 104 -1.38 16.79 -6.81
CA ILE A 104 -0.42 15.70 -6.89
C ILE A 104 0.15 15.48 -5.48
N PRO A 105 -0.22 14.40 -4.77
CA PRO A 105 0.32 14.10 -3.44
C PRO A 105 1.84 13.82 -3.48
N ASP A 106 2.56 14.25 -2.45
CA ASP A 106 4.00 13.99 -2.34
C ASP A 106 4.32 12.57 -1.86
N SER A 107 3.38 11.95 -1.14
CA SER A 107 3.50 10.59 -0.60
C SER A 107 2.13 9.96 -0.35
N ILE A 108 2.12 8.66 -0.03
CA ILE A 108 0.90 7.94 0.37
C ILE A 108 0.26 8.60 1.60
N SER A 109 1.06 8.90 2.62
CA SER A 109 0.59 9.49 3.88
C SER A 109 0.03 10.91 3.74
N THR A 110 0.40 11.64 2.67
CA THR A 110 -0.09 13.00 2.39
C THR A 110 -1.33 13.03 1.49
N THR A 111 -1.84 11.88 1.05
CA THR A 111 -3.13 11.85 0.34
C THR A 111 -4.26 12.29 1.28
N PRO A 112 -5.29 13.03 0.79
CA PRO A 112 -6.38 13.50 1.64
C PRO A 112 -7.11 12.37 2.37
N TYR A 113 -7.24 11.22 1.73
CA TYR A 113 -7.82 10.03 2.35
C TYR A 113 -7.00 9.54 3.56
N MET A 114 -5.68 9.43 3.42
CA MET A 114 -4.80 8.96 4.50
C MET A 114 -4.75 9.96 5.66
N ILE A 115 -4.66 11.26 5.36
CA ILE A 115 -4.74 12.31 6.38
C ILE A 115 -6.04 12.18 7.17
N LYS A 116 -7.19 12.03 6.48
CA LYS A 116 -8.49 11.86 7.15
C LYS A 116 -8.54 10.63 8.05
N LYS A 117 -7.95 9.49 7.60
CA LYS A 117 -7.99 8.22 8.37
C LYS A 117 -7.06 8.20 9.58
N HIS A 118 -6.02 9.01 9.59
CA HIS A 118 -5.03 9.01 10.67
C HIS A 118 -5.10 10.27 11.58
N LYS A 119 -6.01 11.22 11.30
CA LYS A 119 -6.09 12.51 11.99
C LYS A 119 -6.33 12.41 13.50
N ASP A 120 -7.03 11.36 13.95
CA ASP A 120 -7.43 11.19 15.35
C ASP A 120 -6.40 10.38 16.16
N ILE A 121 -5.35 9.85 15.49
CA ILE A 121 -4.27 9.14 16.18
C ILE A 121 -3.35 10.16 16.85
N ARG A 122 -3.13 9.99 18.15
CA ARG A 122 -2.25 10.88 18.92
C ARG A 122 -0.83 10.88 18.36
N LYS A 123 -0.20 12.06 18.35
CA LYS A 123 1.13 12.25 17.78
C LYS A 123 2.19 11.37 18.45
N ASP A 124 2.15 11.19 19.77
CA ASP A 124 3.08 10.34 20.51
C ASP A 124 3.02 8.87 20.06
N LEU A 125 1.83 8.36 19.71
CA LEU A 125 1.67 7.00 19.16
C LEU A 125 2.27 6.85 17.74
N ILE A 126 2.28 7.94 16.95
CA ILE A 126 2.86 7.95 15.60
C ILE A 126 4.39 8.07 15.66
N THR A 127 4.92 8.90 16.60
CA THR A 127 6.35 9.22 16.65
C THR A 127 7.17 8.32 17.58
N GLN A 128 6.53 7.38 18.29
CA GLN A 128 7.23 6.42 19.14
C GLN A 128 8.23 5.56 18.37
N ASN A 129 9.23 5.01 19.07
CA ASN A 129 10.34 4.26 18.47
C ASN A 129 9.92 3.05 17.63
N GLU A 130 8.83 2.41 17.99
CA GLU A 130 8.28 1.22 17.32
C GLU A 130 7.54 1.58 16.01
N VAL A 131 7.11 2.84 15.83
CA VAL A 131 6.35 3.31 14.68
C VAL A 131 7.16 4.25 13.81
N LYS A 132 7.80 5.27 14.36
CA LYS A 132 8.67 6.26 13.70
C LYS A 132 7.99 7.17 12.68
N GLY A 133 6.71 6.97 12.39
CA GLY A 133 5.94 7.81 11.45
C GLY A 133 4.91 7.04 10.65
N LEU A 134 4.02 7.77 9.98
CA LEU A 134 2.94 7.20 9.13
C LEU A 134 3.45 6.48 7.87
N PHE A 135 4.73 6.59 7.56
CA PHE A 135 5.34 5.82 6.49
C PHE A 135 5.54 4.35 6.87
N ASN A 136 5.62 4.01 8.15
CA ASN A 136 5.78 2.63 8.61
C ASN A 136 4.42 1.94 8.82
N CYS A 137 3.71 1.68 7.72
CA CYS A 137 2.38 1.08 7.74
C CYS A 137 2.32 -0.25 8.50
N MET A 138 3.37 -1.08 8.36
CA MET A 138 3.44 -2.40 8.99
C MET A 138 3.50 -2.35 10.53
N ALA A 139 3.94 -1.24 11.11
CA ALA A 139 3.99 -1.09 12.55
C ALA A 139 2.60 -1.17 13.20
N CYS A 140 1.56 -0.72 12.49
CA CYS A 140 0.17 -0.72 12.99
C CYS A 140 -0.74 -1.66 12.20
N HIS A 141 -0.56 -1.76 10.86
CA HIS A 141 -1.34 -2.60 9.98
C HIS A 141 -0.62 -3.94 9.73
N THR A 142 -0.81 -4.90 10.60
CA THR A 142 -0.06 -6.18 10.61
C THR A 142 -0.26 -7.04 9.35
N THR A 143 -1.29 -6.74 8.55
CA THR A 143 -1.65 -7.43 7.30
C THR A 143 -1.40 -6.59 6.05
N ALA A 144 -0.74 -5.44 6.18
CA ALA A 144 -0.49 -4.52 5.05
C ALA A 144 0.25 -5.18 3.88
N ASN A 145 1.19 -6.09 4.16
CA ASN A 145 1.92 -6.83 3.13
C ASN A 145 1.01 -7.70 2.25
N LYS A 146 -0.19 -8.06 2.73
CA LYS A 146 -1.21 -8.80 1.98
C LYS A 146 -2.21 -7.87 1.27
N GLY A 147 -2.03 -6.56 1.35
CA GLY A 147 -2.98 -5.57 0.83
C GLY A 147 -4.27 -5.46 1.66
N ILE A 148 -4.24 -5.85 2.94
CA ILE A 148 -5.38 -5.83 3.85
C ILE A 148 -5.15 -4.75 4.91
N TYR A 149 -6.09 -3.81 5.02
CA TYR A 149 -6.02 -2.64 5.90
C TYR A 149 -7.31 -2.48 6.74
N GLY A 150 -7.96 -3.60 7.07
CA GLY A 150 -9.20 -3.60 7.86
C GLY A 150 -8.95 -3.16 9.30
N GLU A 151 -9.95 -2.51 9.93
CA GLU A 151 -9.88 -2.07 11.33
C GLU A 151 -9.52 -3.18 12.32
N LYS A 152 -10.04 -4.38 12.10
CA LYS A 152 -9.78 -5.54 12.97
C LYS A 152 -8.30 -5.94 13.04
N ASP A 153 -7.53 -5.53 12.02
CA ASP A 153 -6.12 -5.87 11.86
C ASP A 153 -5.19 -4.71 12.28
N ILE A 154 -5.75 -3.63 12.87
CA ILE A 154 -4.98 -2.50 13.38
C ILE A 154 -4.59 -2.77 14.84
N ASN A 155 -3.29 -2.76 15.10
CA ASN A 155 -2.74 -2.85 16.44
C ASN A 155 -1.57 -1.86 16.58
N ILE A 156 -1.80 -0.77 17.32
CA ILE A 156 -0.78 0.25 17.54
C ILE A 156 0.16 -0.20 18.67
N PRO A 157 1.48 -0.25 18.45
CA PRO A 157 2.45 -0.56 19.50
C PRO A 157 2.23 0.29 20.76
N ASN A 158 2.38 -0.32 21.94
CA ASN A 158 2.19 0.31 23.25
C ASN A 158 0.78 0.91 23.54
N PHE A 159 -0.19 0.71 22.62
CA PHE A 159 -1.57 1.15 22.78
C PHE A 159 -2.57 0.01 22.60
N GLY A 160 -2.34 -0.88 21.66
CA GLY A 160 -3.22 -2.00 21.34
C GLY A 160 -4.16 -1.74 20.15
N ARG A 161 -5.31 -2.41 20.16
CA ARG A 161 -6.26 -2.37 19.04
C ARG A 161 -6.88 -0.98 18.89
N TRP A 162 -6.77 -0.43 17.68
CA TRP A 162 -7.45 0.82 17.31
C TRP A 162 -8.85 0.54 16.77
N LYS A 163 -9.80 1.41 17.12
CA LYS A 163 -11.17 1.44 16.57
C LYS A 163 -11.47 2.87 16.14
N ASP A 164 -11.89 3.07 14.87
CA ASP A 164 -12.39 4.36 14.34
C ASP A 164 -13.75 4.71 14.95
#